data_95983ca00385c0f2b9263221cda05428
#
_entry.id   95983ca00385c0f2b9263221cda05428
#
_cell.length_a   1.000
_cell.length_b   1.000
_cell.length_c   1.000
_cell.angle_alpha   90.00
_cell.angle_beta   90.00
_cell.angle_gamma   90.00
#
_symmetry.space_group_name_H-M   'P 1'
#
loop_
_entity.id
_entity.type
_entity.pdbx_description
1 polymer ?
#
loop_
_entity_poly.entity_id
_entity_poly.type
_entity_poly.pdbx_seq_one_letter_code
_entity_poly.pdbx_strand_id
1 'polypeptide(L)'
;MQLGSLFTVSLSFGQFSTALMKEMKPRNIGPGGMSGRITAIDVNLQNPDIIYAGAASGGVWKSTSGGIRWTSLFNDQITASIGAIAIQQSNPEVVWVGTGEGNPRNSLNGGYGIFKSLDGGQTWQSMGLEKTRHIHRILIDPQNPNTVYVAAIGSPWGEHPERGVYKTTDGGIHWKKILFANLKTGAADLVMDPSNPNKLIAALWEHKRDPWFFKSGGEGSGLFITHDGGDTWKEVTEKEGFPKGELGRIGVAISRSNPNVVYALVEAKKNALYKSEDGGFKWKKINDKPGIGNRPFYYSEIYVDPQNEN
;
A
#
# COMPACT_ATOMS: atom_id res chain seq x y z
N MET A 1 -33.20 1.21 73.50
CA MET A 1 -33.01 0.21 72.44
C MET A 1 -33.40 0.85 71.11
N GLN A 2 -32.43 1.37 70.37
CA GLN A 2 -32.67 1.96 69.06
C GLN A 2 -32.33 0.90 68.00
N LEU A 3 -33.33 0.49 67.18
CA LEU A 3 -33.09 -0.36 66.03
C LEU A 3 -32.62 0.53 64.85
N GLY A 4 -31.35 0.36 64.48
CA GLY A 4 -30.80 0.94 63.24
C GLY A 4 -31.25 0.11 62.05
N SER A 5 -31.99 0.73 61.12
CA SER A 5 -32.36 0.15 59.83
C SER A 5 -31.16 0.27 58.90
N LEU A 6 -30.57 -0.85 58.50
CA LEU A 6 -29.58 -0.91 57.39
C LEU A 6 -30.32 -0.82 56.03
N PHE A 7 -30.17 0.26 55.33
CA PHE A 7 -30.55 0.34 53.93
C PHE A 7 -29.42 -0.26 53.05
N THR A 8 -29.67 -1.42 52.48
CA THR A 8 -28.82 -1.98 51.43
C THR A 8 -29.23 -1.38 50.09
N VAL A 9 -28.36 -0.54 49.50
CA VAL A 9 -28.53 -0.04 48.13
C VAL A 9 -28.00 -1.13 47.20
N SER A 10 -28.91 -1.82 46.51
CA SER A 10 -28.55 -2.74 45.42
C SER A 10 -28.32 -1.91 44.12
N LEU A 11 -27.07 -1.76 43.72
CA LEU A 11 -26.73 -1.23 42.41
C LEU A 11 -27.02 -2.33 41.38
N SER A 12 -28.10 -2.21 40.66
CA SER A 12 -28.44 -3.04 39.50
C SER A 12 -27.71 -2.46 38.27
N PHE A 13 -26.62 -3.09 37.87
CA PHE A 13 -26.02 -2.82 36.56
C PHE A 13 -26.84 -3.58 35.50
N GLY A 14 -27.61 -2.87 34.72
CA GLY A 14 -28.26 -3.44 33.55
C GLY A 14 -27.21 -3.90 32.56
N GLN A 15 -26.87 -5.18 32.53
CA GLN A 15 -26.01 -5.73 31.47
C GLN A 15 -26.80 -5.75 30.18
N PHE A 16 -26.40 -4.85 29.29
CA PHE A 16 -26.93 -4.84 27.93
C PHE A 16 -26.38 -6.07 27.18
N SER A 17 -27.24 -7.02 26.85
CA SER A 17 -26.82 -8.19 26.09
C SER A 17 -26.52 -7.78 24.65
N THR A 18 -25.29 -7.95 24.19
CA THR A 18 -24.90 -7.74 22.80
C THR A 18 -25.65 -8.67 21.83
N ALA A 19 -26.23 -9.76 22.33
CA ALA A 19 -27.09 -10.64 21.54
C ALA A 19 -28.35 -9.93 21.01
N LEU A 20 -28.84 -8.89 21.69
CA LEU A 20 -29.99 -8.08 21.21
C LEU A 20 -29.62 -7.23 19.98
N MET A 21 -28.35 -6.97 19.74
CA MET A 21 -27.87 -6.23 18.57
C MET A 21 -27.38 -7.13 17.44
N LYS A 22 -27.47 -8.45 17.56
CA LYS A 22 -26.95 -9.41 16.59
C LYS A 22 -27.53 -9.21 15.19
N GLU A 23 -28.77 -8.78 15.10
CA GLU A 23 -29.47 -8.52 13.82
C GLU A 23 -29.25 -7.08 13.32
N MET A 24 -28.64 -6.20 14.13
CA MET A 24 -28.31 -4.83 13.73
C MET A 24 -27.01 -4.84 12.94
N LYS A 25 -27.07 -5.15 11.66
CA LYS A 25 -25.93 -5.06 10.75
C LYS A 25 -25.75 -3.60 10.30
N PRO A 26 -24.62 -2.95 10.60
CA PRO A 26 -24.34 -1.63 10.07
C PRO A 26 -24.24 -1.69 8.54
N ARG A 27 -24.98 -0.83 7.85
CA ARG A 27 -24.90 -0.68 6.41
C ARG A 27 -23.85 0.39 6.10
N ASN A 28 -22.88 0.06 5.27
CA ASN A 28 -22.00 1.07 4.70
C ASN A 28 -22.82 1.95 3.73
N ILE A 29 -22.95 3.22 4.04
CA ILE A 29 -23.64 4.21 3.21
C ILE A 29 -22.68 4.98 2.29
N GLY A 30 -21.43 4.50 2.19
CA GLY A 30 -20.39 5.12 1.38
C GLY A 30 -19.69 6.28 2.09
N PRO A 31 -18.64 6.82 1.48
CA PRO A 31 -18.01 8.02 1.98
C PRO A 31 -19.00 9.18 1.87
N GLY A 32 -19.41 9.73 3.00
CA GLY A 32 -20.15 10.99 3.03
C GLY A 32 -19.21 12.14 2.68
N GLY A 33 -19.59 12.99 1.75
CA GLY A 33 -18.92 14.25 1.45
C GLY A 33 -17.39 14.18 1.33
N MET A 34 -16.66 14.56 2.36
CA MET A 34 -15.20 14.67 2.35
C MET A 34 -14.45 13.50 2.99
N SER A 35 -15.10 12.40 3.30
CA SER A 35 -14.52 11.29 4.07
C SER A 35 -13.74 10.26 3.23
N GLY A 36 -13.71 10.38 1.90
CA GLY A 36 -13.07 9.41 1.03
C GLY A 36 -11.81 9.94 0.35
N ARG A 37 -10.61 9.54 0.82
CA ARG A 37 -9.39 9.61 0.02
C ARG A 37 -9.31 8.33 -0.79
N ILE A 38 -9.11 8.43 -2.10
CA ILE A 38 -8.78 7.27 -2.93
C ILE A 38 -7.28 7.02 -2.78
N THR A 39 -6.93 5.83 -2.35
CA THR A 39 -5.56 5.39 -2.06
C THR A 39 -5.03 4.41 -3.09
N ALA A 40 -5.92 3.76 -3.83
CA ALA A 40 -5.57 2.82 -4.88
C ALA A 40 -6.63 2.84 -5.98
N ILE A 41 -6.19 2.75 -7.22
CA ILE A 41 -7.03 2.56 -8.40
C ILE A 41 -6.36 1.51 -9.26
N ASP A 42 -7.15 0.56 -9.77
CA ASP A 42 -6.71 -0.33 -10.84
C ASP A 42 -7.85 -0.55 -11.84
N VAL A 43 -7.48 -0.79 -13.10
CA VAL A 43 -8.40 -0.85 -14.24
C VAL A 43 -8.17 -2.15 -15.00
N ASN A 44 -9.25 -2.80 -15.41
CA ASN A 44 -9.17 -3.92 -16.35
C ASN A 44 -8.73 -3.38 -17.72
N LEU A 45 -7.52 -3.73 -18.16
CA LEU A 45 -6.94 -3.21 -19.41
C LEU A 45 -7.67 -3.70 -20.68
N GLN A 46 -8.38 -4.82 -20.60
CA GLN A 46 -9.19 -5.34 -21.71
C GLN A 46 -10.58 -4.69 -21.79
N ASN A 47 -11.08 -4.18 -20.65
CA ASN A 47 -12.34 -3.46 -20.56
C ASN A 47 -12.20 -2.29 -19.56
N PRO A 48 -11.78 -1.10 -20.03
CA PRO A 48 -11.53 0.06 -19.17
C PRO A 48 -12.77 0.62 -18.45
N ASP A 49 -13.98 0.17 -18.77
CA ASP A 49 -15.18 0.49 -18.01
C ASP A 49 -15.19 -0.17 -16.63
N ILE A 50 -14.40 -1.23 -16.45
CA ILE A 50 -14.24 -1.92 -15.16
C ILE A 50 -13.08 -1.30 -14.40
N ILE A 51 -13.43 -0.53 -13.36
CA ILE A 51 -12.48 0.20 -12.52
C ILE A 51 -12.73 -0.21 -11.06
N TYR A 52 -11.65 -0.48 -10.34
CA TYR A 52 -11.69 -0.65 -8.88
C TYR A 52 -11.00 0.54 -8.22
N ALA A 53 -11.63 1.07 -7.17
CA ALA A 53 -11.11 2.15 -6.35
C ALA A 53 -11.10 1.75 -4.87
N GLY A 54 -9.95 1.91 -4.22
CA GLY A 54 -9.77 1.69 -2.80
C GLY A 54 -9.76 3.01 -2.05
N ALA A 55 -10.56 3.12 -1.01
CA ALA A 55 -10.61 4.30 -0.17
C ALA A 55 -9.90 4.08 1.18
N ALA A 56 -9.24 5.11 1.69
CA ALA A 56 -8.50 5.07 2.97
C ALA A 56 -9.35 4.61 4.17
N SER A 57 -10.68 4.82 4.10
CA SER A 57 -11.64 4.43 5.14
C SER A 57 -13.04 4.17 4.59
N GLY A 58 -13.17 3.87 3.29
CA GLY A 58 -14.43 3.66 2.61
C GLY A 58 -14.55 2.32 1.89
N GLY A 59 -13.59 1.41 2.09
CA GLY A 59 -13.59 0.09 1.46
C GLY A 59 -13.24 0.11 -0.02
N VAL A 60 -13.63 -0.95 -0.72
CA VAL A 60 -13.41 -1.14 -2.15
C VAL A 60 -14.69 -0.82 -2.92
N TRP A 61 -14.54 -0.10 -4.01
CA TRP A 61 -15.59 0.29 -4.93
C TRP A 61 -15.29 -0.20 -6.32
N LYS A 62 -16.31 -0.69 -7.03
CA LYS A 62 -16.22 -1.14 -8.43
C LYS A 62 -17.14 -0.31 -9.30
N SER A 63 -16.65 0.17 -10.41
CA SER A 63 -17.45 0.64 -11.54
C SER A 63 -17.39 -0.39 -12.66
N THR A 64 -18.49 -0.50 -13.40
CA THR A 64 -18.60 -1.23 -14.68
C THR A 64 -19.10 -0.32 -15.79
N SER A 65 -18.96 0.99 -15.59
CA SER A 65 -19.51 2.02 -16.48
C SER A 65 -18.55 3.19 -16.67
N GLY A 66 -17.24 2.92 -16.68
CA GLY A 66 -16.21 3.96 -16.85
C GLY A 66 -16.21 5.04 -15.75
N GLY A 67 -16.58 4.66 -14.52
CA GLY A 67 -16.60 5.58 -13.39
C GLY A 67 -17.93 6.34 -13.16
N ILE A 68 -18.96 6.10 -13.98
CA ILE A 68 -20.26 6.80 -13.82
C ILE A 68 -21.06 6.26 -12.62
N ARG A 69 -21.02 4.94 -12.41
CA ARG A 69 -21.72 4.29 -11.30
C ARG A 69 -20.75 3.44 -10.51
N TRP A 70 -20.90 3.45 -9.18
CA TRP A 70 -20.03 2.73 -8.27
C TRP A 70 -20.83 1.85 -7.31
N THR A 71 -20.33 0.62 -7.09
CA THR A 71 -20.88 -0.35 -6.15
C THR A 71 -19.83 -0.66 -5.10
N SER A 72 -20.20 -0.61 -3.83
CA SER A 72 -19.32 -1.00 -2.72
C SER A 72 -19.26 -2.53 -2.61
N LEU A 73 -18.04 -3.06 -2.47
CA LEU A 73 -17.78 -4.51 -2.50
C LEU A 73 -17.09 -5.05 -1.24
N PHE A 74 -16.77 -4.21 -0.26
CA PHE A 74 -15.93 -4.59 0.89
C PHE A 74 -16.62 -4.37 2.24
N ASN A 75 -17.95 -4.32 2.25
CA ASN A 75 -18.76 -3.90 3.41
C ASN A 75 -18.71 -4.90 4.58
N ASP A 76 -18.58 -6.19 4.29
CA ASP A 76 -18.60 -7.26 5.29
C ASP A 76 -17.20 -7.62 5.80
N GLN A 77 -16.17 -6.86 5.39
CA GLN A 77 -14.80 -7.13 5.81
C GLN A 77 -14.45 -6.41 7.12
N ILE A 78 -13.47 -6.97 7.84
CA ILE A 78 -13.04 -6.49 9.16
C ILE A 78 -12.50 -5.06 9.15
N THR A 79 -12.13 -4.53 8.00
CA THR A 79 -11.62 -3.17 7.83
C THR A 79 -12.14 -2.54 6.54
N ALA A 80 -12.33 -1.24 6.55
CA ALA A 80 -12.63 -0.44 5.37
C ALA A 80 -11.41 0.40 4.91
N SER A 81 -10.23 0.20 5.52
CA SER A 81 -9.01 0.92 5.15
C SER A 81 -8.28 0.17 4.05
N ILE A 82 -8.21 0.75 2.87
CA ILE A 82 -7.54 0.17 1.70
C ILE A 82 -6.24 0.92 1.43
N GLY A 83 -5.19 0.18 1.10
CA GLY A 83 -3.89 0.75 0.72
C GLY A 83 -3.47 0.40 -0.70
N ALA A 84 -3.87 -0.78 -1.20
CA ALA A 84 -3.53 -1.24 -2.54
C ALA A 84 -4.64 -2.09 -3.16
N ILE A 85 -4.75 -2.04 -4.49
CA ILE A 85 -5.60 -2.92 -5.30
C ILE A 85 -4.78 -3.40 -6.50
N ALA A 86 -4.95 -4.67 -6.88
CA ALA A 86 -4.38 -5.21 -8.11
C ALA A 86 -5.35 -6.19 -8.76
N ILE A 87 -5.62 -6.00 -10.05
CA ILE A 87 -6.42 -6.88 -10.89
C ILE A 87 -5.48 -7.84 -11.62
N GLN A 88 -5.76 -9.13 -11.60
CA GLN A 88 -5.07 -10.09 -12.44
C GLN A 88 -5.53 -9.90 -13.89
N GLN A 89 -4.71 -9.25 -14.72
CA GLN A 89 -5.12 -8.86 -16.10
C GLN A 89 -5.41 -10.06 -17.02
N SER A 90 -4.85 -11.24 -16.75
CA SER A 90 -5.17 -12.49 -17.48
C SER A 90 -6.50 -13.12 -17.07
N ASN A 91 -7.03 -12.78 -15.88
CA ASN A 91 -8.34 -13.19 -15.38
C ASN A 91 -8.89 -12.09 -14.45
N PRO A 92 -9.62 -11.09 -14.98
CA PRO A 92 -10.07 -9.92 -14.22
C PRO A 92 -11.07 -10.19 -13.08
N GLU A 93 -11.60 -11.42 -12.98
CA GLU A 93 -12.38 -11.83 -11.81
C GLU A 93 -11.50 -12.03 -10.57
N VAL A 94 -10.18 -12.20 -10.74
CA VAL A 94 -9.24 -12.28 -9.63
C VAL A 94 -8.75 -10.88 -9.28
N VAL A 95 -9.11 -10.45 -8.07
CA VAL A 95 -8.74 -9.13 -7.53
C VAL A 95 -8.07 -9.30 -6.18
N TRP A 96 -6.95 -8.61 -5.99
CA TRP A 96 -6.23 -8.55 -4.71
C TRP A 96 -6.39 -7.18 -4.07
N VAL A 97 -6.55 -7.18 -2.75
CA VAL A 97 -6.68 -5.96 -1.95
C VAL A 97 -5.74 -6.01 -0.76
N GLY A 98 -4.84 -5.06 -0.68
CA GLY A 98 -4.00 -4.80 0.49
C GLY A 98 -4.66 -3.75 1.38
N THR A 99 -4.80 -4.07 2.65
CA THR A 99 -5.50 -3.20 3.59
C THR A 99 -4.54 -2.31 4.38
N GLY A 100 -5.07 -1.18 4.88
CA GLY A 100 -4.32 -0.16 5.60
C GLY A 100 -3.69 0.88 4.68
N GLU A 101 -4.14 2.15 4.78
CA GLU A 101 -3.58 3.26 4.00
C GLU A 101 -2.07 3.38 4.18
N GLY A 102 -1.32 3.43 3.07
CA GLY A 102 0.14 3.54 3.08
C GLY A 102 0.69 4.96 3.26
N ASN A 103 -0.17 5.99 3.26
CA ASN A 103 0.24 7.38 3.46
C ASN A 103 0.07 7.78 4.93
N PRO A 104 1.14 7.92 5.74
CA PRO A 104 1.07 8.02 7.20
C PRO A 104 0.59 9.39 7.68
N ARG A 105 -0.72 9.63 7.55
CA ARG A 105 -1.42 10.79 8.10
C ARG A 105 -1.71 10.62 9.61
N ASN A 106 -2.19 11.70 10.26
CA ASN A 106 -2.59 11.63 11.68
C ASN A 106 -3.86 10.79 11.89
N SER A 107 -4.75 10.73 10.88
CA SER A 107 -5.99 9.94 10.89
C SER A 107 -5.85 8.64 10.11
N LEU A 108 -4.80 7.90 10.37
CA LEU A 108 -4.48 6.66 9.67
C LEU A 108 -5.21 5.48 10.31
N ASN A 109 -5.96 4.73 9.50
CA ASN A 109 -6.59 3.48 9.92
C ASN A 109 -5.74 2.29 9.51
N GLY A 110 -5.51 1.38 10.44
CA GLY A 110 -4.77 0.15 10.19
C GLY A 110 -5.57 -0.85 9.36
N GLY A 111 -4.85 -1.67 8.62
CA GLY A 111 -5.39 -2.80 7.89
C GLY A 111 -5.22 -4.12 8.64
N TYR A 112 -5.71 -5.19 8.00
CA TYR A 112 -5.69 -6.57 8.45
C TYR A 112 -5.18 -7.50 7.34
N GLY A 113 -4.02 -7.17 6.76
CA GLY A 113 -3.36 -8.00 5.76
C GLY A 113 -3.94 -7.85 4.35
N ILE A 114 -3.92 -8.93 3.61
CA ILE A 114 -4.27 -8.99 2.20
C ILE A 114 -5.50 -9.88 1.97
N PHE A 115 -6.34 -9.49 1.03
CA PHE A 115 -7.56 -10.21 0.64
C PHE A 115 -7.52 -10.51 -0.85
N LYS A 116 -8.14 -11.62 -1.23
CA LYS A 116 -8.30 -12.07 -2.62
C LYS A 116 -9.75 -12.36 -2.92
N SER A 117 -10.22 -11.91 -4.06
CA SER A 117 -11.49 -12.30 -4.66
C SER A 117 -11.23 -13.15 -5.90
N LEU A 118 -12.12 -14.08 -6.19
CA LEU A 118 -12.12 -14.91 -7.42
C LEU A 118 -13.36 -14.66 -8.29
N ASP A 119 -14.22 -13.73 -7.88
CA ASP A 119 -15.53 -13.46 -8.46
C ASP A 119 -15.78 -11.95 -8.70
N GLY A 120 -14.71 -11.24 -9.02
CA GLY A 120 -14.77 -9.80 -9.33
C GLY A 120 -15.16 -8.93 -8.14
N GLY A 121 -14.85 -9.39 -6.92
CA GLY A 121 -15.06 -8.64 -5.68
C GLY A 121 -16.38 -8.91 -4.97
N GLN A 122 -17.16 -9.90 -5.39
CA GLN A 122 -18.42 -10.26 -4.71
C GLN A 122 -18.14 -10.93 -3.37
N THR A 123 -17.13 -11.82 -3.33
CA THR A 123 -16.66 -12.45 -2.09
C THR A 123 -15.16 -12.26 -1.92
N TRP A 124 -14.69 -12.25 -0.66
CA TRP A 124 -13.31 -12.01 -0.31
C TRP A 124 -12.80 -13.05 0.69
N GLN A 125 -11.58 -13.53 0.43
CA GLN A 125 -10.86 -14.43 1.31
C GLN A 125 -9.62 -13.72 1.86
N SER A 126 -9.40 -13.81 3.18
CA SER A 126 -8.13 -13.38 3.79
C SER A 126 -7.00 -14.31 3.32
N MET A 127 -5.91 -13.70 2.88
CA MET A 127 -4.72 -14.39 2.38
C MET A 127 -3.49 -14.12 3.26
N GLY A 128 -3.70 -13.76 4.54
CA GLY A 128 -2.63 -13.57 5.50
C GLY A 128 -2.07 -12.14 5.57
N LEU A 129 -0.86 -12.02 6.10
CA LEU A 129 -0.15 -10.75 6.32
C LEU A 129 -0.89 -9.77 7.24
N GLU A 130 -1.74 -10.22 8.16
CA GLU A 130 -2.58 -9.39 9.05
C GLU A 130 -1.75 -8.42 9.90
N LYS A 131 -0.55 -8.85 10.27
CA LYS A 131 0.35 -8.06 11.11
C LYS A 131 1.08 -6.93 10.38
N THR A 132 1.04 -6.90 9.04
CA THR A 132 1.70 -5.83 8.27
C THR A 132 1.08 -4.46 8.47
N ARG A 133 -0.19 -4.39 8.86
CA ARG A 133 -0.97 -3.20 9.20
C ARG A 133 -1.22 -2.24 8.04
N HIS A 134 -0.27 -2.03 7.14
CA HIS A 134 -0.40 -1.14 5.99
C HIS A 134 0.32 -1.72 4.78
N ILE A 135 -0.44 -2.01 3.73
CA ILE A 135 0.05 -2.54 2.45
C ILE A 135 -0.17 -1.46 1.39
N HIS A 136 0.92 -1.00 0.77
CA HIS A 136 0.88 0.14 -0.15
C HIS A 136 0.96 -0.24 -1.63
N ARG A 137 1.54 -1.42 -1.95
CA ARG A 137 1.57 -1.94 -3.33
C ARG A 137 1.35 -3.44 -3.35
N ILE A 138 0.69 -3.88 -4.42
CA ILE A 138 0.55 -5.29 -4.80
C ILE A 138 0.92 -5.39 -6.27
N LEU A 139 1.79 -6.33 -6.61
CA LEU A 139 2.14 -6.64 -7.98
C LEU A 139 1.87 -8.11 -8.24
N ILE A 140 1.16 -8.41 -9.31
CA ILE A 140 0.89 -9.76 -9.79
C ILE A 140 1.81 -10.01 -10.98
N ASP A 141 2.57 -11.10 -10.95
CA ASP A 141 3.39 -11.51 -12.07
C ASP A 141 2.48 -11.86 -13.27
N PRO A 142 2.58 -11.17 -14.41
CA PRO A 142 1.70 -11.40 -15.55
C PRO A 142 1.96 -12.75 -16.24
N GLN A 143 3.14 -13.34 -16.06
CA GLN A 143 3.51 -14.64 -16.63
C GLN A 143 3.15 -15.81 -15.70
N ASN A 144 3.16 -15.56 -14.37
CA ASN A 144 2.78 -16.55 -13.37
C ASN A 144 1.91 -15.89 -12.27
N PRO A 145 0.58 -15.82 -12.44
CA PRO A 145 -0.31 -15.11 -11.50
C PRO A 145 -0.36 -15.68 -10.07
N ASN A 146 0.21 -16.87 -9.83
CA ASN A 146 0.41 -17.39 -8.48
C ASN A 146 1.58 -16.69 -7.76
N THR A 147 2.44 -15.99 -8.50
CA THR A 147 3.50 -15.16 -7.95
C THR A 147 2.97 -13.74 -7.74
N VAL A 148 2.94 -13.31 -6.47
CA VAL A 148 2.47 -11.98 -6.08
C VAL A 148 3.47 -11.36 -5.11
N TYR A 149 3.74 -10.08 -5.31
CA TYR A 149 4.62 -9.28 -4.45
C TYR A 149 3.81 -8.22 -3.71
N VAL A 150 4.15 -7.98 -2.46
CA VAL A 150 3.47 -7.03 -1.59
C VAL A 150 4.48 -6.11 -0.92
N ALA A 151 4.29 -4.81 -1.05
CA ALA A 151 5.05 -3.80 -0.31
C ALA A 151 4.30 -3.41 0.96
N ALA A 152 4.85 -3.82 2.11
CA ALA A 152 4.31 -3.53 3.43
C ALA A 152 5.10 -2.38 4.08
N ILE A 153 4.41 -1.27 4.31
CA ILE A 153 5.00 -0.10 4.96
C ILE A 153 5.09 -0.30 6.48
N GLY A 154 4.21 -1.14 7.04
CA GLY A 154 4.13 -1.45 8.46
C GLY A 154 3.50 -0.33 9.29
N SER A 155 3.40 -0.53 10.60
CA SER A 155 2.83 0.47 11.51
C SER A 155 3.69 1.73 11.57
N PRO A 156 3.17 2.94 11.33
CA PRO A 156 3.95 4.17 11.40
C PRO A 156 4.21 4.66 12.85
N TRP A 157 3.55 4.05 13.84
CA TRP A 157 3.55 4.53 15.22
C TRP A 157 4.76 4.06 16.04
N GLY A 158 5.56 3.13 15.52
CA GLY A 158 6.73 2.60 16.20
C GLY A 158 7.48 1.56 15.39
N GLU A 159 8.45 0.91 16.02
CA GLU A 159 9.16 -0.20 15.44
C GLU A 159 8.22 -1.37 15.16
N HIS A 160 8.39 -2.02 14.01
CA HIS A 160 7.48 -3.07 13.56
C HIS A 160 8.21 -4.11 12.71
N PRO A 161 8.17 -5.40 13.08
CA PRO A 161 8.92 -6.44 12.37
C PRO A 161 8.29 -6.81 11.01
N GLU A 162 7.00 -6.53 10.82
CA GLU A 162 6.27 -6.92 9.60
C GLU A 162 6.29 -5.81 8.54
N ARG A 163 7.47 -5.22 8.32
CA ARG A 163 7.77 -4.25 7.27
C ARG A 163 8.55 -4.92 6.14
N GLY A 164 8.55 -4.33 4.94
CA GLY A 164 9.38 -4.77 3.83
C GLY A 164 8.59 -5.33 2.66
N VAL A 165 9.25 -6.10 1.79
CA VAL A 165 8.63 -6.72 0.63
C VAL A 165 8.39 -8.20 0.90
N TYR A 166 7.19 -8.67 0.59
CA TYR A 166 6.79 -10.07 0.68
C TYR A 166 6.51 -10.63 -0.70
N LYS A 167 6.76 -11.94 -0.86
CA LYS A 167 6.50 -12.72 -2.07
C LYS A 167 5.75 -13.98 -1.74
N THR A 168 4.76 -14.31 -2.53
CA THR A 168 4.17 -15.66 -2.63
C THR A 168 4.45 -16.23 -4.01
N THR A 169 4.48 -17.55 -4.13
CA THR A 169 4.57 -18.29 -5.42
C THR A 169 3.46 -19.33 -5.56
N ASP A 170 2.54 -19.36 -4.60
CA ASP A 170 1.44 -20.33 -4.50
C ASP A 170 0.05 -19.66 -4.38
N GLY A 171 -0.07 -18.44 -4.89
CA GLY A 171 -1.32 -17.71 -4.92
C GLY A 171 -1.78 -17.17 -3.57
N GLY A 172 -0.84 -16.98 -2.62
CA GLY A 172 -1.07 -16.35 -1.34
C GLY A 172 -1.24 -17.31 -0.17
N ILE A 173 -1.00 -18.62 -0.37
CA ILE A 173 -1.09 -19.61 0.72
C ILE A 173 0.09 -19.42 1.68
N HIS A 174 1.30 -19.23 1.14
CA HIS A 174 2.50 -18.94 1.93
C HIS A 174 3.17 -17.65 1.47
N TRP A 175 3.71 -16.90 2.44
CA TRP A 175 4.42 -15.64 2.20
C TRP A 175 5.84 -15.71 2.73
N LYS A 176 6.81 -15.29 1.90
CA LYS A 176 8.21 -15.11 2.28
C LYS A 176 8.54 -13.61 2.29
N LYS A 177 9.14 -13.10 3.35
CA LYS A 177 9.73 -11.76 3.35
C LYS A 177 11.03 -11.80 2.57
N ILE A 178 11.13 -11.05 1.49
CA ILE A 178 12.26 -11.09 0.54
C ILE A 178 13.14 -9.84 0.58
N LEU A 179 12.64 -8.73 1.15
CA LEU A 179 13.45 -7.54 1.40
C LEU A 179 13.04 -6.92 2.74
N PHE A 180 14.01 -6.71 3.60
CA PHE A 180 13.84 -6.11 4.93
C PHE A 180 15.12 -5.39 5.34
N ALA A 181 15.03 -4.11 5.70
CA ALA A 181 16.18 -3.36 6.20
C ALA A 181 16.27 -3.41 7.73
N ASN A 182 15.25 -2.88 8.42
CA ASN A 182 15.19 -2.85 9.88
C ASN A 182 13.75 -2.64 10.38
N LEU A 183 13.54 -2.60 11.69
CA LEU A 183 12.22 -2.46 12.31
C LEU A 183 11.54 -1.10 12.07
N LYS A 184 12.27 -0.10 11.60
CA LYS A 184 11.78 1.28 11.36
C LYS A 184 11.45 1.54 9.90
N THR A 185 11.88 0.64 8.98
CA THR A 185 11.87 0.86 7.54
C THR A 185 10.87 -0.06 6.85
N GLY A 186 9.91 0.49 6.13
CA GLY A 186 8.93 -0.24 5.34
C GLY A 186 9.12 -0.06 3.84
N ALA A 187 8.46 -0.90 3.04
CA ALA A 187 8.43 -0.73 1.59
C ALA A 187 7.34 0.27 1.22
N ALA A 188 7.75 1.45 0.76
CA ALA A 188 6.88 2.57 0.41
C ALA A 188 6.45 2.56 -1.06
N ASP A 189 7.24 1.94 -1.93
CA ASP A 189 6.86 1.74 -3.32
C ASP A 189 7.51 0.47 -3.88
N LEU A 190 6.88 -0.11 -4.91
CA LEU A 190 7.34 -1.32 -5.56
C LEU A 190 6.81 -1.34 -7.00
N VAL A 191 7.71 -1.52 -7.95
CA VAL A 191 7.36 -1.63 -9.38
C VAL A 191 8.04 -2.83 -10.01
N MET A 192 7.40 -3.37 -11.05
CA MET A 192 7.87 -4.53 -11.82
C MET A 192 8.08 -4.10 -13.28
N ASP A 193 9.14 -4.58 -13.89
CA ASP A 193 9.33 -4.42 -15.33
C ASP A 193 8.26 -5.23 -16.08
N PRO A 194 7.42 -4.60 -16.88
CA PRO A 194 6.31 -5.27 -17.55
C PRO A 194 6.74 -6.34 -18.57
N SER A 195 7.99 -6.24 -19.05
CA SER A 195 8.56 -7.20 -20.00
C SER A 195 9.38 -8.31 -19.33
N ASN A 196 9.84 -8.08 -18.09
CA ASN A 196 10.63 -9.02 -17.31
C ASN A 196 10.21 -9.05 -15.83
N PRO A 197 9.26 -9.90 -15.42
CA PRO A 197 8.77 -9.97 -14.05
C PRO A 197 9.83 -10.28 -12.99
N ASN A 198 10.99 -10.80 -13.39
CA ASN A 198 12.11 -11.01 -12.46
C ASN A 198 12.82 -9.72 -12.07
N LYS A 199 12.62 -8.63 -12.84
CA LYS A 199 13.16 -7.31 -12.50
C LYS A 199 12.12 -6.51 -11.71
N LEU A 200 12.45 -6.22 -10.44
CA LEU A 200 11.66 -5.33 -9.59
C LEU A 200 12.54 -4.21 -9.02
N ILE A 201 11.92 -3.11 -8.72
CA ILE A 201 12.53 -2.00 -8.01
C ILE A 201 11.66 -1.67 -6.81
N ALA A 202 12.26 -1.69 -5.61
CA ALA A 202 11.61 -1.41 -4.34
C ALA A 202 12.18 -0.15 -3.71
N ALA A 203 11.33 0.73 -3.24
CA ALA A 203 11.70 1.90 -2.45
C ALA A 203 11.41 1.61 -0.97
N LEU A 204 12.46 1.54 -0.16
CA LEU A 204 12.33 1.42 1.28
C LEU A 204 12.35 2.80 1.94
N TRP A 205 11.57 2.97 2.98
CA TRP A 205 11.39 4.24 3.69
C TRP A 205 11.38 4.05 5.20
N GLU A 206 12.36 4.62 5.88
CA GLU A 206 12.36 4.76 7.32
C GLU A 206 11.48 5.94 7.72
N HIS A 207 10.45 5.69 8.56
CA HIS A 207 9.54 6.73 8.98
C HIS A 207 8.90 6.41 10.34
N LYS A 208 8.50 7.47 11.04
CA LYS A 208 7.72 7.38 12.26
C LYS A 208 6.74 8.55 12.34
N ARG A 209 5.51 8.25 12.75
CA ARG A 209 4.49 9.24 13.05
C ARG A 209 4.27 9.34 14.56
N ASP A 210 4.50 10.52 15.10
CA ASP A 210 4.04 10.90 16.43
C ASP A 210 2.88 11.92 16.29
N PRO A 211 2.01 12.12 17.30
CA PRO A 211 0.87 13.04 17.17
C PRO A 211 1.26 14.48 16.76
N TRP A 212 2.42 14.92 17.19
CA TRP A 212 2.93 16.29 16.95
C TRP A 212 4.12 16.35 15.98
N PHE A 213 4.66 15.21 15.56
CA PHE A 213 5.87 15.15 14.73
C PHE A 213 5.81 14.01 13.72
N PHE A 214 6.44 14.20 12.59
CA PHE A 214 6.64 13.17 11.60
C PHE A 214 8.13 13.11 11.23
N LYS A 215 8.77 11.97 11.53
CA LYS A 215 10.11 11.66 11.04
C LYS A 215 10.00 11.01 9.66
N SER A 216 10.67 11.59 8.67
CA SER A 216 10.84 11.03 7.33
C SER A 216 12.32 10.90 7.05
N GLY A 217 12.73 9.70 6.67
CA GLY A 217 14.13 9.39 6.36
C GLY A 217 14.89 8.67 7.47
N GLY A 218 15.96 8.06 7.08
CA GLY A 218 16.88 7.32 7.94
C GLY A 218 17.77 6.35 7.17
N GLU A 219 18.68 5.69 7.89
CA GLU A 219 19.69 4.77 7.32
C GLU A 219 19.09 3.59 6.54
N GLY A 220 17.85 3.19 6.86
CA GLY A 220 17.16 2.10 6.18
C GLY A 220 16.47 2.52 4.88
N SER A 221 16.35 3.83 4.60
CA SER A 221 15.71 4.33 3.38
C SER A 221 16.65 4.19 2.19
N GLY A 222 16.10 3.71 1.06
CA GLY A 222 16.88 3.54 -0.16
C GLY A 222 16.08 2.93 -1.30
N LEU A 223 16.69 2.89 -2.47
CA LEU A 223 16.17 2.23 -3.65
C LEU A 223 16.93 0.92 -3.87
N PHE A 224 16.19 -0.16 -4.07
CA PHE A 224 16.73 -1.51 -4.21
C PHE A 224 16.23 -2.13 -5.52
N ILE A 225 17.12 -2.82 -6.24
CA ILE A 225 16.81 -3.48 -7.50
C ILE A 225 17.13 -4.96 -7.40
N THR A 226 16.25 -5.79 -7.94
CA THR A 226 16.45 -7.23 -8.16
C THR A 226 16.30 -7.56 -9.64
N HIS A 227 16.97 -8.61 -10.09
CA HIS A 227 16.85 -9.18 -11.44
C HIS A 227 16.52 -10.67 -11.42
N ASP A 228 16.30 -11.24 -10.24
CA ASP A 228 16.04 -12.67 -9.98
C ASP A 228 14.70 -12.90 -9.23
N GLY A 229 13.76 -11.94 -9.37
CA GLY A 229 12.45 -12.07 -8.75
C GLY A 229 12.47 -11.92 -7.23
N GLY A 230 13.47 -11.20 -6.70
CA GLY A 230 13.58 -10.87 -5.29
C GLY A 230 14.41 -11.86 -4.46
N ASP A 231 15.14 -12.78 -5.08
CA ASP A 231 16.04 -13.66 -4.35
C ASP A 231 17.28 -12.93 -3.85
N THR A 232 17.80 -11.97 -4.65
CA THR A 232 18.84 -11.02 -4.26
C THR A 232 18.46 -9.60 -4.58
N TRP A 233 18.93 -8.64 -3.76
CA TRP A 233 18.66 -7.22 -3.93
C TRP A 233 19.96 -6.41 -3.89
N LYS A 234 20.10 -5.47 -4.81
CA LYS A 234 21.19 -4.50 -4.85
C LYS A 234 20.67 -3.12 -4.50
N GLU A 235 21.27 -2.45 -3.53
CA GLU A 235 21.00 -1.04 -3.22
C GLU A 235 21.60 -0.12 -4.29
N VAL A 236 20.84 0.91 -4.67
CA VAL A 236 21.27 2.00 -5.55
C VAL A 236 21.87 3.10 -4.69
N THR A 237 23.14 3.39 -4.89
CA THR A 237 23.92 4.33 -4.08
C THR A 237 24.41 5.53 -4.90
N GLU A 238 25.22 6.38 -4.28
CA GLU A 238 25.91 7.49 -4.96
C GLU A 238 26.81 7.03 -6.13
N LYS A 239 27.29 5.77 -6.10
CA LYS A 239 28.11 5.19 -7.20
C LYS A 239 27.30 5.00 -8.48
N GLU A 240 25.99 4.80 -8.34
CA GLU A 240 25.04 4.72 -9.43
C GLU A 240 24.47 6.11 -9.82
N GLY A 241 24.84 7.18 -9.14
CA GLY A 241 24.38 8.55 -9.40
C GLY A 241 23.20 9.01 -8.54
N PHE A 242 22.84 8.23 -7.51
CA PHE A 242 21.82 8.62 -6.53
C PHE A 242 22.35 9.68 -5.55
N PRO A 243 21.49 10.41 -4.83
CA PRO A 243 21.94 11.43 -3.89
C PRO A 243 22.68 10.79 -2.71
N LYS A 244 23.66 11.51 -2.20
CA LYS A 244 24.42 11.14 -1.01
C LYS A 244 23.69 11.51 0.26
N GLY A 245 23.87 10.68 1.29
CA GLY A 245 23.39 10.95 2.65
C GLY A 245 22.03 10.31 2.91
N GLU A 246 21.37 10.79 3.96
CA GLU A 246 20.08 10.25 4.38
C GLU A 246 18.99 10.50 3.34
N LEU A 247 18.26 9.45 2.99
CA LEU A 247 17.11 9.49 2.09
C LEU A 247 15.81 9.35 2.88
N GLY A 248 14.78 9.99 2.37
CA GLY A 248 13.40 9.83 2.84
C GLY A 248 12.59 8.93 1.91
N ARG A 249 11.34 9.33 1.65
CA ARG A 249 10.45 8.60 0.76
C ARG A 249 10.90 8.71 -0.70
N ILE A 250 10.82 7.60 -1.40
CA ILE A 250 11.09 7.52 -2.83
C ILE A 250 9.84 6.97 -3.52
N GLY A 251 9.37 7.67 -4.55
CA GLY A 251 8.39 7.15 -5.50
C GLY A 251 9.12 6.70 -6.75
N VAL A 252 8.78 5.55 -7.31
CA VAL A 252 9.44 4.96 -8.47
C VAL A 252 8.46 4.55 -9.54
N ALA A 253 8.82 4.75 -10.82
CA ALA A 253 8.03 4.31 -11.96
C ALA A 253 8.92 3.81 -13.10
N ILE A 254 8.53 2.68 -13.69
CA ILE A 254 9.14 2.12 -14.91
C ILE A 254 8.25 2.46 -16.09
N SER A 255 8.85 2.96 -17.18
CA SER A 255 8.10 3.17 -18.43
C SER A 255 7.68 1.84 -19.03
N ARG A 256 6.41 1.75 -19.44
CA ARG A 256 5.89 0.57 -20.15
C ARG A 256 6.33 0.54 -21.61
N SER A 257 6.46 1.71 -22.23
CA SER A 257 6.92 1.82 -23.62
C SER A 257 8.40 1.50 -23.78
N ASN A 258 9.21 1.78 -22.75
CA ASN A 258 10.64 1.51 -22.73
C ASN A 258 11.11 1.20 -21.31
N PRO A 259 11.14 -0.08 -20.88
CA PRO A 259 11.51 -0.46 -19.50
C PRO A 259 12.95 -0.15 -19.06
N ASN A 260 13.80 0.32 -19.99
CA ASN A 260 15.10 0.88 -19.62
C ASN A 260 14.97 2.27 -18.99
N VAL A 261 13.85 2.98 -19.25
CA VAL A 261 13.59 4.28 -18.66
C VAL A 261 12.87 4.10 -17.33
N VAL A 262 13.51 4.55 -16.27
CA VAL A 262 13.00 4.51 -14.90
C VAL A 262 13.11 5.89 -14.28
N TYR A 263 12.07 6.30 -13.57
CA TYR A 263 12.07 7.56 -12.82
C TYR A 263 12.00 7.29 -11.33
N ALA A 264 12.70 8.13 -10.54
CA ALA A 264 12.64 8.13 -9.08
C ALA A 264 12.49 9.56 -8.56
N LEU A 265 11.39 9.82 -7.86
CA LEU A 265 11.18 11.05 -7.09
C LEU A 265 11.72 10.84 -5.68
N VAL A 266 12.83 11.49 -5.35
CA VAL A 266 13.61 11.20 -4.16
C VAL A 266 13.52 12.33 -3.15
N GLU A 267 13.07 12.02 -1.94
CA GLU A 267 13.22 12.87 -0.76
C GLU A 267 14.66 12.73 -0.22
N ALA A 268 15.37 13.84 -0.16
CA ALA A 268 16.73 13.95 0.36
C ALA A 268 16.94 15.35 0.94
N LYS A 269 18.17 15.70 1.33
CA LYS A 269 18.48 17.08 1.74
C LYS A 269 17.99 18.13 0.74
N LYS A 270 18.01 17.81 -0.55
CA LYS A 270 17.37 18.54 -1.63
C LYS A 270 16.58 17.53 -2.47
N ASN A 271 15.27 17.63 -2.45
CA ASN A 271 14.39 16.76 -3.22
C ASN A 271 14.65 16.92 -4.72
N ALA A 272 14.58 15.81 -5.45
CA ALA A 272 14.80 15.83 -6.88
C ALA A 272 14.16 14.65 -7.59
N LEU A 273 13.90 14.83 -8.88
CA LEU A 273 13.53 13.78 -9.82
C LEU A 273 14.80 13.26 -10.50
N TYR A 274 14.97 11.97 -10.45
CA TYR A 274 16.06 11.24 -11.12
C TYR A 274 15.48 10.41 -12.26
N LYS A 275 16.27 10.24 -13.32
CA LYS A 275 15.99 9.36 -14.46
C LYS A 275 17.14 8.39 -14.65
N SER A 276 16.82 7.14 -14.91
CA SER A 276 17.72 6.13 -15.46
C SER A 276 17.27 5.83 -16.88
N GLU A 277 18.22 5.56 -17.78
CA GLU A 277 17.99 5.16 -19.19
C GLU A 277 18.59 3.78 -19.49
N ASP A 278 19.07 3.10 -18.47
CA ASP A 278 19.69 1.76 -18.55
C ASP A 278 19.03 0.74 -17.61
N GLY A 279 17.75 0.97 -17.27
CA GLY A 279 16.98 0.05 -16.48
C GLY A 279 17.22 0.13 -14.97
N GLY A 280 17.81 1.22 -14.48
CA GLY A 280 18.05 1.46 -13.06
C GLY A 280 19.50 1.29 -12.61
N PHE A 281 20.44 1.00 -13.53
CA PHE A 281 21.85 0.84 -13.17
C PHE A 281 22.59 2.15 -12.95
N LYS A 282 22.23 3.21 -13.71
CA LYS A 282 22.78 4.55 -13.56
C LYS A 282 21.67 5.58 -13.52
N TRP A 283 21.87 6.60 -12.71
CA TRP A 283 20.86 7.62 -12.44
C TRP A 283 21.40 9.02 -12.69
N LYS A 284 20.60 9.87 -13.28
CA LYS A 284 20.89 11.27 -13.49
C LYS A 284 19.77 12.13 -12.90
N LYS A 285 20.15 13.11 -12.11
CA LYS A 285 19.23 14.13 -11.64
C LYS A 285 18.76 14.99 -12.82
N ILE A 286 17.44 15.06 -13.02
CA ILE A 286 16.84 15.78 -14.16
C ILE A 286 16.04 17.00 -13.72
N ASN A 287 15.53 17.03 -12.47
CA ASN A 287 14.78 18.17 -11.95
C ASN A 287 14.96 18.29 -10.44
N ASP A 288 15.35 19.47 -9.96
CA ASP A 288 15.47 19.80 -8.54
C ASP A 288 14.91 21.20 -8.22
N LYS A 289 13.94 21.67 -9.03
CA LYS A 289 13.28 22.95 -8.81
C LYS A 289 12.54 22.96 -7.46
N PRO A 290 12.47 24.13 -6.80
CA PRO A 290 11.66 24.28 -5.59
C PRO A 290 10.22 23.81 -5.83
N GLY A 291 9.68 23.05 -4.88
CA GLY A 291 8.32 22.51 -4.96
C GLY A 291 8.23 21.06 -5.44
N ILE A 292 9.27 20.50 -6.09
CA ILE A 292 9.24 19.09 -6.44
C ILE A 292 9.38 18.23 -5.18
N GLY A 293 8.54 17.19 -5.06
CA GLY A 293 8.57 16.28 -3.91
C GLY A 293 8.17 16.94 -2.58
N ASN A 294 7.39 18.02 -2.60
CA ASN A 294 6.89 18.63 -1.37
C ASN A 294 5.91 17.68 -0.65
N ARG A 295 6.00 17.62 0.68
CA ARG A 295 5.17 16.76 1.53
C ARG A 295 5.30 15.26 1.18
N PRO A 296 6.51 14.68 1.24
CA PRO A 296 6.79 13.32 0.79
C PRO A 296 5.99 12.24 1.53
N PHE A 297 5.55 12.51 2.75
CA PHE A 297 4.68 11.61 3.51
C PHE A 297 3.31 11.39 2.84
N TYR A 298 2.94 12.19 1.82
CA TYR A 298 1.65 12.08 1.16
C TYR A 298 1.71 12.16 -0.37
N TYR A 299 2.58 13.00 -0.94
CA TYR A 299 2.65 13.29 -2.38
C TYR A 299 4.02 12.89 -2.95
N SER A 300 4.35 11.61 -2.96
CA SER A 300 5.59 11.11 -3.56
C SER A 300 5.33 9.94 -4.51
N GLU A 301 4.16 9.92 -5.13
CA GLU A 301 3.85 8.95 -6.18
C GLU A 301 4.10 9.59 -7.54
N ILE A 302 4.69 8.81 -8.44
CA ILE A 302 4.94 9.22 -9.82
C ILE A 302 4.43 8.13 -10.76
N TYR A 303 4.01 8.57 -11.94
CA TYR A 303 3.54 7.71 -13.00
C TYR A 303 4.16 8.14 -14.31
N VAL A 304 4.46 7.20 -15.19
CA VAL A 304 4.94 7.45 -16.54
C VAL A 304 3.83 7.11 -17.50
N ASP A 305 3.64 7.94 -18.52
CA ASP A 305 2.69 7.66 -19.58
C ASP A 305 3.03 6.30 -20.21
N PRO A 306 2.06 5.38 -20.32
CA PRO A 306 2.30 4.04 -20.82
C PRO A 306 2.74 3.99 -22.30
N GLN A 307 2.51 5.06 -23.05
CA GLN A 307 2.84 5.18 -24.48
C GLN A 307 4.04 6.10 -24.76
N ASN A 308 4.45 6.90 -23.75
CA ASN A 308 5.54 7.88 -23.92
C ASN A 308 6.36 7.96 -22.63
N GLU A 309 7.63 7.59 -22.72
CA GLU A 309 8.57 7.61 -21.62
C GLU A 309 9.10 8.99 -21.20
N ASN A 310 8.78 10.07 -21.95
CA ASN A 310 9.29 11.44 -21.72
C ASN A 310 8.27 12.35 -21.05
#